data_8275d307f308323169d55138fbe85a99
#
_entry.id   8275d307f308323169d55138fbe85a99
#
_cell.length_a   1.000
_cell.length_b   1.000
_cell.length_c   1.000
_cell.angle_alpha   90.00
_cell.angle_beta   90.00
_cell.angle_gamma   90.00
#
_symmetry.space_group_name_H-M   'P 1'
#
loop_
_entity.id
_entity.type
_entity.pdbx_description
1 polymer ?
#
loop_
_entity_poly.entity_id
_entity_poly.type
_entity_poly.pdbx_seq_one_letter_code
_entity_poly.pdbx_strand_id
1 'polypeptide(L)'
;MRSYLLPSILFITDIVTIVIVAFISLFIRFDGHIEPQYINQMVDALPLLLISYMLMFLIMHLYTRIWRHAGMREVLAVFVATTIGTALFYSSMFVFGKSLPRSVYFITWFLTTGAVGMGRMLLHYVALHYSSGDDGESGQVNTLIIGAGDAGATIAREIERYHKRSRRVIGYVDDDMFKHNRLMNGFRILGNREDIPALVAKYKVEEIIIAMPSVKRDIIQEIMEICSPLKCKINILPGMYQLLDDEVLVSHLHPVSIEDLLERDEIQLDTSKVETYLKDKVVLVTGAGGSIGSEICRQVLRVKPKKLLLLGHGENSIYLIHQELRNIAPQDTLVPIIADIRDKNQLEQIFKNYNPDVVFHAAAHKHVPLMEIQPIAAVLNNIYGTRNVADVAGAHGVDRFVMISTDKAVNPTSVMGATKRVAEKVVLGMNHTYDTKFITVRFGNVLGSRGSVIPLFRKQIEAGGPVTVTDPEMTRYFMTIPEASQLVLQAGAMGNGGEVFLLDMGEPVKIVDLAKNMIRLSGFEPNKDIRIEFTGLRPGEKLYEELLTAGEGTNTTTHKKIFEAALEDVDQEWLSREIERFDTCKTDIDVINVLQDIIPTYDPNHNV
;
A
#
# COMPACT_ATOMS: atom_id res chain seq x y z
N MET A 1 8.80 43.42 6.08
CA MET A 1 9.41 44.03 7.27
C MET A 1 9.82 43.06 8.37
N ARG A 2 9.11 41.97 8.64
CA ARG A 2 9.50 40.98 9.70
C ARG A 2 10.73 40.10 9.39
N SER A 3 11.14 39.96 8.13
CA SER A 3 12.24 39.05 7.71
C SER A 3 13.66 39.58 8.05
N TYR A 4 13.84 40.89 8.28
CA TYR A 4 15.14 41.46 8.58
C TYR A 4 15.35 41.77 10.08
N LEU A 5 14.29 41.75 10.89
CA LEU A 5 14.35 42.11 12.31
C LEU A 5 15.18 41.11 13.13
N LEU A 6 14.96 39.82 12.95
CA LEU A 6 15.63 38.76 13.71
C LEU A 6 17.17 38.72 13.45
N PRO A 7 17.64 38.72 12.19
CA PRO A 7 19.06 38.79 11.88
C PRO A 7 19.74 40.03 12.50
N SER A 8 19.09 41.19 12.46
CA SER A 8 19.63 42.44 13.04
C SER A 8 19.72 42.39 14.56
N ILE A 9 18.71 41.80 15.23
CA ILE A 9 18.75 41.61 16.69
C ILE A 9 19.89 40.67 17.06
N LEU A 10 20.05 39.54 16.35
CA LEU A 10 21.12 38.60 16.60
C LEU A 10 22.51 39.21 16.38
N PHE A 11 22.66 40.04 15.38
CA PHE A 11 23.90 40.76 15.10
C PHE A 11 24.27 41.69 16.26
N ILE A 12 23.32 42.49 16.77
CA ILE A 12 23.53 43.40 17.90
C ILE A 12 23.82 42.62 19.19
N THR A 13 23.06 41.55 19.46
CA THR A 13 23.29 40.72 20.66
C THR A 13 24.66 40.06 20.66
N ASP A 14 25.15 39.60 19.50
CA ASP A 14 26.47 39.01 19.39
C ASP A 14 27.59 40.05 19.65
N ILE A 15 27.47 41.27 19.13
CA ILE A 15 28.40 42.36 19.44
C ILE A 15 28.46 42.61 20.95
N VAL A 16 27.30 42.79 21.59
CA VAL A 16 27.21 43.03 23.03
C VAL A 16 27.82 41.87 23.82
N THR A 17 27.51 40.64 23.42
CA THR A 17 28.04 39.43 24.05
C THR A 17 29.57 39.36 23.95
N ILE A 18 30.14 39.61 22.78
CA ILE A 18 31.60 39.60 22.57
C ILE A 18 32.30 40.66 23.41
N VAL A 19 31.74 41.88 23.50
CA VAL A 19 32.29 42.94 24.34
C VAL A 19 32.26 42.57 25.83
N ILE A 20 31.13 42.09 26.32
CA ILE A 20 30.99 41.65 27.71
C ILE A 20 31.97 40.51 28.02
N VAL A 21 32.05 39.50 27.16
CA VAL A 21 32.95 38.37 27.31
C VAL A 21 34.41 38.81 27.34
N ALA A 22 34.80 39.80 26.51
CA ALA A 22 36.18 40.35 26.49
C ALA A 22 36.57 40.91 27.87
N PHE A 23 35.71 41.68 28.51
CA PHE A 23 35.99 42.21 29.85
C PHE A 23 35.91 41.16 30.94
N ILE A 24 34.96 40.22 30.85
CA ILE A 24 34.89 39.07 31.77
C ILE A 24 36.17 38.22 31.68
N SER A 25 36.74 38.06 30.50
CA SER A 25 37.98 37.27 30.34
C SER A 25 39.18 37.92 31.02
N LEU A 26 39.25 39.27 31.01
CA LEU A 26 40.25 39.99 31.81
C LEU A 26 39.98 39.84 33.31
N PHE A 27 38.75 40.01 33.74
CA PHE A 27 38.35 39.89 35.14
C PHE A 27 38.72 38.51 35.72
N ILE A 28 38.41 37.42 34.98
CA ILE A 28 38.78 36.04 35.35
C ILE A 28 40.30 35.86 35.35
N ARG A 29 41.03 36.47 34.38
CA ARG A 29 42.49 36.30 34.28
C ARG A 29 43.23 36.93 35.43
N PHE A 30 42.73 38.06 35.95
CA PHE A 30 43.40 38.88 36.97
C PHE A 30 42.69 38.80 38.35
N ASP A 31 41.87 37.80 38.55
CA ASP A 31 41.13 37.57 39.81
C ASP A 31 40.46 38.85 40.37
N GLY A 32 39.89 39.65 39.44
CA GLY A 32 39.19 40.89 39.77
C GLY A 32 40.07 42.13 39.90
N HIS A 33 41.38 42.01 39.96
CA HIS A 33 42.34 43.15 40.12
C HIS A 33 43.01 43.44 38.76
N ILE A 34 42.28 44.12 37.88
CA ILE A 34 42.78 44.44 36.54
C ILE A 34 43.58 45.73 36.57
N GLU A 35 44.85 45.67 36.21
CA GLU A 35 45.66 46.87 36.06
C GLU A 35 45.13 47.74 34.90
N PRO A 36 45.10 49.12 35.04
CA PRO A 36 44.55 50.04 34.04
C PRO A 36 45.12 49.80 32.62
N GLN A 37 46.42 49.43 32.53
CA GLN A 37 47.08 49.13 31.25
C GLN A 37 46.40 48.03 30.43
N TYR A 38 45.89 46.94 31.05
CA TYR A 38 45.23 45.87 30.35
C TYR A 38 43.80 46.23 29.92
N ILE A 39 43.14 47.13 30.70
CA ILE A 39 41.84 47.67 30.31
C ILE A 39 42.01 48.54 29.05
N ASN A 40 42.98 49.42 29.03
CA ASN A 40 43.25 50.26 27.85
C ASN A 40 43.67 49.45 26.64
N GLN A 41 44.50 48.43 26.82
CA GLN A 41 44.87 47.48 25.74
C GLN A 41 43.67 46.72 25.19
N MET A 42 42.75 46.31 26.05
CA MET A 42 41.53 45.64 25.59
C MET A 42 40.60 46.61 24.85
N VAL A 43 40.39 47.82 25.32
CA VAL A 43 39.59 48.86 24.65
C VAL A 43 40.17 49.14 23.24
N ASP A 44 41.47 49.28 23.13
CA ASP A 44 42.18 49.46 21.85
C ASP A 44 42.07 48.22 20.93
N ALA A 45 41.92 47.02 21.51
CA ALA A 45 41.81 45.77 20.79
C ALA A 45 40.36 45.41 20.37
N LEU A 46 39.35 46.04 21.00
CA LEU A 46 37.92 45.77 20.72
C LEU A 46 37.55 45.84 19.24
N PRO A 47 37.98 46.87 18.45
CA PRO A 47 37.64 46.89 17.02
C PRO A 47 38.16 45.67 16.26
N LEU A 48 39.39 45.24 16.54
CA LEU A 48 40.00 44.04 15.91
C LEU A 48 39.27 42.76 16.34
N LEU A 49 38.94 42.66 17.62
CA LEU A 49 38.16 41.54 18.15
C LEU A 49 36.82 41.44 17.46
N LEU A 50 36.04 42.52 17.44
CA LEU A 50 34.72 42.54 16.81
C LEU A 50 34.78 42.24 15.31
N ILE A 51 35.71 42.87 14.59
CA ILE A 51 35.89 42.62 13.14
C ILE A 51 36.18 41.13 12.90
N SER A 52 37.10 40.54 13.66
CA SER A 52 37.51 39.14 13.49
C SER A 52 36.35 38.16 13.69
N TYR A 53 35.56 38.32 14.74
CA TYR A 53 34.41 37.43 15.02
C TYR A 53 33.24 37.71 14.08
N MET A 54 32.87 38.97 13.88
CA MET A 54 31.73 39.32 13.05
C MET A 54 31.93 38.94 11.58
N LEU A 55 33.18 39.08 11.07
CA LEU A 55 33.54 38.63 9.74
C LEU A 55 33.33 37.12 9.59
N MET A 56 33.79 36.34 10.57
CA MET A 56 33.61 34.88 10.53
C MET A 56 32.14 34.46 10.69
N PHE A 57 31.36 35.17 11.51
CA PHE A 57 29.92 34.91 11.63
C PHE A 57 29.16 35.21 10.34
N LEU A 58 29.57 36.22 9.59
CA LEU A 58 29.03 36.55 8.26
C LEU A 58 29.43 35.49 7.22
N ILE A 59 30.71 35.11 7.15
CA ILE A 59 31.23 34.09 6.21
C ILE A 59 30.57 32.74 6.45
N MET A 60 30.36 32.34 7.70
CA MET A 60 29.71 31.07 8.07
C MET A 60 28.18 31.16 8.01
N HIS A 61 27.64 32.30 7.52
CA HIS A 61 26.19 32.50 7.34
C HIS A 61 25.35 32.32 8.61
N LEU A 62 25.87 32.67 9.81
CA LEU A 62 25.16 32.46 11.09
C LEU A 62 23.88 33.31 11.19
N TYR A 63 23.78 34.41 10.46
CA TYR A 63 22.62 35.32 10.48
C TYR A 63 21.56 35.00 9.44
N THR A 64 21.89 34.17 8.44
CA THR A 64 20.93 33.72 7.40
C THR A 64 20.36 32.33 7.64
N ARG A 65 20.86 31.64 8.65
CA ARG A 65 20.37 30.30 9.04
C ARG A 65 19.04 30.37 9.77
N ILE A 66 18.17 29.42 9.50
CA ILE A 66 16.87 29.28 10.19
C ILE A 66 17.10 28.47 11.47
N TRP A 67 17.35 29.15 12.58
CA TRP A 67 17.66 28.55 13.89
C TRP A 67 16.53 27.68 14.47
N ARG A 68 15.30 27.81 13.97
CA ARG A 68 14.16 26.94 14.35
C ARG A 68 14.42 25.47 14.05
N HIS A 69 15.23 25.16 13.05
CA HIS A 69 15.58 23.79 12.64
C HIS A 69 17.06 23.46 12.88
N ALA A 70 17.68 24.13 13.86
CA ALA A 70 19.08 23.94 14.17
C ALA A 70 19.36 22.51 14.65
N GLY A 71 20.37 21.86 14.05
CA GLY A 71 20.87 20.56 14.42
C GLY A 71 22.36 20.61 14.77
N MET A 72 23.02 19.45 14.77
CA MET A 72 24.45 19.33 15.13
C MET A 72 25.37 20.13 14.17
N ARG A 73 24.98 20.30 12.91
CA ARG A 73 25.76 21.04 11.91
C ARG A 73 25.81 22.55 12.23
N GLU A 74 24.74 23.08 12.78
CA GLU A 74 24.63 24.50 13.17
C GLU A 74 25.48 24.80 14.41
N VAL A 75 25.49 23.88 15.39
CA VAL A 75 26.36 23.97 16.58
C VAL A 75 27.84 23.92 16.18
N LEU A 76 28.19 23.00 15.28
CA LEU A 76 29.58 22.92 14.76
C LEU A 76 29.96 24.17 14.00
N ALA A 77 29.06 24.81 13.27
CA ALA A 77 29.35 26.08 12.57
C ALA A 77 29.67 27.23 13.54
N VAL A 78 28.97 27.31 14.69
CA VAL A 78 29.30 28.31 15.75
C VAL A 78 30.70 28.03 16.30
N PHE A 79 31.01 26.77 16.61
CA PHE A 79 32.31 26.36 17.13
C PHE A 79 33.45 26.71 16.17
N VAL A 80 33.32 26.40 14.89
CA VAL A 80 34.30 26.70 13.85
C VAL A 80 34.44 28.21 13.67
N ALA A 81 33.35 28.96 13.61
CA ALA A 81 33.38 30.41 13.42
C ALA A 81 34.09 31.14 14.58
N THR A 82 33.81 30.73 15.82
CA THR A 82 34.48 31.33 16.99
C THR A 82 35.95 30.95 17.07
N THR A 83 36.31 29.69 16.72
CA THR A 83 37.71 29.26 16.71
C THR A 83 38.56 30.03 15.69
N ILE A 84 38.06 30.13 14.45
CA ILE A 84 38.76 30.89 13.40
C ILE A 84 38.76 32.38 13.73
N GLY A 85 37.66 32.92 14.27
CA GLY A 85 37.58 34.32 14.72
C GLY A 85 38.61 34.66 15.78
N THR A 86 38.83 33.75 16.76
CA THR A 86 39.87 33.92 17.76
C THR A 86 41.28 33.86 17.17
N ALA A 87 41.53 32.92 16.25
CA ALA A 87 42.81 32.83 15.56
C ALA A 87 43.14 34.08 14.74
N LEU A 88 42.12 34.63 14.04
CA LEU A 88 42.27 35.90 13.32
C LEU A 88 42.54 37.08 14.27
N PHE A 89 41.83 37.14 15.39
CA PHE A 89 42.06 38.15 16.42
C PHE A 89 43.48 38.05 16.98
N TYR A 90 43.94 36.87 17.36
CA TYR A 90 45.31 36.64 17.84
C TYR A 90 46.35 37.08 16.81
N SER A 91 46.16 36.65 15.55
CA SER A 91 47.08 36.98 14.45
C SER A 91 47.11 38.49 14.18
N SER A 92 45.97 39.18 14.20
CA SER A 92 45.89 40.62 14.00
C SER A 92 46.59 41.39 15.12
N MET A 93 46.43 41.00 16.37
CA MET A 93 47.12 41.58 17.51
C MET A 93 48.64 41.45 17.38
N PHE A 94 49.11 40.30 16.91
CA PHE A 94 50.52 40.05 16.66
C PHE A 94 51.08 41.00 15.57
N VAL A 95 50.36 41.15 14.44
CA VAL A 95 50.75 42.04 13.33
C VAL A 95 50.82 43.52 13.76
N PHE A 96 49.90 43.97 14.61
CA PHE A 96 49.87 45.34 15.09
C PHE A 96 50.81 45.61 16.31
N GLY A 97 51.63 44.59 16.67
CA GLY A 97 52.59 44.75 17.78
C GLY A 97 51.93 44.89 19.15
N LYS A 98 50.65 44.53 19.29
CA LYS A 98 49.91 44.54 20.54
C LYS A 98 49.82 43.14 21.09
N SER A 99 49.88 42.95 22.41
CA SER A 99 49.78 41.64 23.04
C SER A 99 48.94 41.68 24.31
N LEU A 100 48.02 40.74 24.39
CA LEU A 100 47.30 40.44 25.62
C LEU A 100 47.85 39.11 26.19
N PRO A 101 47.67 38.84 27.49
CA PRO A 101 48.03 37.50 28.05
C PRO A 101 47.35 36.39 27.25
N ARG A 102 48.08 35.32 26.93
CA ARG A 102 47.59 34.20 26.10
C ARG A 102 46.29 33.55 26.65
N SER A 103 46.16 33.49 28.00
CA SER A 103 44.97 32.99 28.65
C SER A 103 43.71 33.81 28.33
N VAL A 104 43.84 35.13 28.09
CA VAL A 104 42.69 35.97 27.74
C VAL A 104 42.07 35.55 26.40
N TYR A 105 42.88 35.20 25.39
CA TYR A 105 42.36 34.73 24.12
C TYR A 105 41.61 33.39 24.27
N PHE A 106 42.14 32.46 25.10
CA PHE A 106 41.49 31.17 25.35
C PHE A 106 40.18 31.33 26.12
N ILE A 107 40.17 32.15 27.18
CA ILE A 107 38.98 32.42 27.98
C ILE A 107 37.92 33.12 27.11
N THR A 108 38.33 34.10 26.29
CA THR A 108 37.42 34.80 25.38
C THR A 108 36.81 33.84 24.36
N TRP A 109 37.61 32.96 23.76
CA TRP A 109 37.14 31.94 22.86
C TRP A 109 36.13 31.02 23.50
N PHE A 110 36.44 30.45 24.66
CA PHE A 110 35.61 29.51 25.38
C PHE A 110 34.26 30.11 25.79
N LEU A 111 34.31 31.30 26.39
CA LEU A 111 33.10 32.01 26.83
C LEU A 111 32.24 32.47 25.64
N THR A 112 32.85 33.01 24.58
CA THR A 112 32.11 33.43 23.38
C THR A 112 31.43 32.26 22.70
N THR A 113 32.14 31.12 22.55
CA THR A 113 31.56 29.89 21.98
C THR A 113 30.36 29.42 22.80
N GLY A 114 30.51 29.40 24.13
CA GLY A 114 29.44 28.99 25.04
C GLY A 114 28.24 29.95 24.99
N ALA A 115 28.50 31.27 25.10
CA ALA A 115 27.43 32.28 25.16
C ALA A 115 26.64 32.35 23.83
N VAL A 116 27.33 32.41 22.68
CA VAL A 116 26.69 32.44 21.36
C VAL A 116 25.95 31.12 21.09
N GLY A 117 26.59 29.97 21.38
CA GLY A 117 25.98 28.67 21.22
C GLY A 117 24.72 28.49 22.08
N MET A 118 24.80 28.86 23.36
CA MET A 118 23.66 28.78 24.28
C MET A 118 22.53 29.73 23.88
N GLY A 119 22.85 30.95 23.44
CA GLY A 119 21.85 31.89 22.91
C GLY A 119 21.10 31.33 21.69
N ARG A 120 21.81 30.67 20.78
CA ARG A 120 21.20 30.02 19.60
C ARG A 120 20.33 28.81 20.00
N MET A 121 20.78 28.01 20.95
CA MET A 121 20.01 26.88 21.50
C MET A 121 18.75 27.34 22.24
N LEU A 122 18.84 28.45 22.98
CA LEU A 122 17.69 29.04 23.67
C LEU A 122 16.65 29.53 22.66
N LEU A 123 17.06 30.16 21.57
CA LEU A 123 16.15 30.53 20.48
C LEU A 123 15.48 29.33 19.85
N HIS A 124 16.22 28.25 19.62
CA HIS A 124 15.65 26.98 19.14
C HIS A 124 14.60 26.45 20.10
N TYR A 125 14.92 26.39 21.39
CA TYR A 125 14.01 25.92 22.44
C TYR A 125 12.74 26.79 22.52
N VAL A 126 12.89 28.12 22.54
CA VAL A 126 11.75 29.05 22.57
C VAL A 126 10.89 28.93 21.31
N ALA A 127 11.51 28.82 20.13
CA ALA A 127 10.78 28.65 18.88
C ALA A 127 9.97 27.34 18.84
N LEU A 128 10.46 26.28 19.47
CA LEU A 128 9.72 25.03 19.61
C LEU A 128 8.55 25.14 20.60
N HIS A 129 8.71 25.82 21.72
CA HIS A 129 7.71 25.88 22.79
C HIS A 129 6.67 27.00 22.59
N TYR A 130 7.06 28.17 22.05
CA TYR A 130 6.13 29.28 21.82
C TYR A 130 5.32 29.18 20.51
N SER A 131 5.68 28.28 19.60
CA SER A 131 4.83 27.96 18.45
C SER A 131 3.65 27.04 18.81
N SER A 132 3.63 26.56 20.05
CA SER A 132 2.49 25.88 20.67
C SER A 132 1.63 26.93 21.39
N GLY A 133 0.93 27.76 20.61
CA GLY A 133 -0.12 28.62 21.16
C GLY A 133 -1.12 27.75 21.90
N ASP A 134 -1.40 28.15 23.12
CA ASP A 134 -2.39 27.65 24.05
C ASP A 134 -3.81 27.83 23.44
N ASP A 135 -4.18 26.96 22.50
CA ASP A 135 -5.56 26.82 22.02
C ASP A 135 -6.09 25.50 22.60
N GLY A 136 -6.83 25.63 23.67
CA GLY A 136 -7.77 24.72 24.34
C GLY A 136 -7.62 23.21 24.12
N GLU A 137 -7.47 22.49 25.23
CA GLU A 137 -7.44 21.02 25.39
C GLU A 137 -8.72 20.26 24.93
N SER A 138 -9.63 20.88 24.21
CA SER A 138 -10.87 20.24 23.75
C SER A 138 -10.75 19.81 22.30
N GLY A 139 -10.50 18.50 22.08
CA GLY A 139 -10.62 17.87 20.80
C GLY A 139 -9.41 17.05 20.29
N GLN A 140 -8.37 16.87 21.10
CA GLN A 140 -7.26 15.99 20.71
C GLN A 140 -7.59 14.53 21.01
N VAL A 141 -7.39 13.64 20.03
CA VAL A 141 -7.53 12.19 20.15
C VAL A 141 -6.27 11.60 20.80
N ASN A 142 -6.43 10.95 21.96
CA ASN A 142 -5.33 10.26 22.62
C ASN A 142 -4.89 9.04 21.80
N THR A 143 -3.69 9.06 21.25
CA THR A 143 -3.17 8.08 20.31
C THR A 143 -2.05 7.26 20.92
N LEU A 144 -2.19 5.93 20.89
CA LEU A 144 -1.16 4.96 21.28
C LEU A 144 -0.54 4.35 20.02
N ILE A 145 0.79 4.27 19.96
CA ILE A 145 1.50 3.72 18.78
C ILE A 145 2.05 2.34 19.15
N ILE A 146 1.70 1.32 18.39
CA ILE A 146 2.23 -0.04 18.52
C ILE A 146 3.38 -0.21 17.52
N GLY A 147 4.57 -0.51 18.04
CA GLY A 147 5.83 -0.58 17.31
C GLY A 147 6.73 0.63 17.58
N ALA A 148 7.78 0.44 18.40
CA ALA A 148 8.82 1.42 18.68
C ALA A 148 10.05 1.18 17.77
N GLY A 149 9.82 1.10 16.45
CA GLY A 149 10.81 1.06 15.39
C GLY A 149 10.84 2.38 14.60
N ASP A 150 11.54 2.38 13.45
CA ASP A 150 11.69 3.59 12.61
C ASP A 150 10.36 4.13 12.09
N ALA A 151 9.43 3.23 11.72
CA ALA A 151 8.09 3.61 11.28
C ALA A 151 7.30 4.32 12.38
N GLY A 152 7.25 3.73 13.59
CA GLY A 152 6.57 4.34 14.74
C GLY A 152 7.22 5.68 15.14
N ALA A 153 8.55 5.76 15.11
CA ALA A 153 9.29 6.99 15.36
C ALA A 153 8.94 8.10 14.36
N THR A 154 8.77 7.75 13.09
CA THR A 154 8.42 8.70 12.03
C THR A 154 6.98 9.18 12.16
N ILE A 155 6.01 8.28 12.40
CA ILE A 155 4.61 8.63 12.66
C ILE A 155 4.48 9.56 13.87
N ALA A 156 5.16 9.27 14.98
CA ALA A 156 5.09 10.13 16.17
C ALA A 156 5.65 11.53 15.89
N ARG A 157 6.77 11.63 15.17
CA ARG A 157 7.35 12.94 14.77
C ARG A 157 6.41 13.73 13.86
N GLU A 158 5.74 13.06 12.94
CA GLU A 158 4.81 13.69 12.02
C GLU A 158 3.56 14.18 12.76
N ILE A 159 2.99 13.36 13.67
CA ILE A 159 1.87 13.77 14.52
C ILE A 159 2.25 15.00 15.33
N GLU A 160 3.42 15.01 15.98
CA GLU A 160 3.88 16.14 16.80
C GLU A 160 4.12 17.42 15.97
N ARG A 161 4.59 17.29 14.72
CA ARG A 161 4.85 18.44 13.83
C ARG A 161 3.61 19.01 13.17
N TYR A 162 2.75 18.16 12.64
CA TYR A 162 1.68 18.56 11.72
C TYR A 162 0.27 18.28 12.22
N HIS A 163 0.11 17.32 13.14
CA HIS A 163 -1.18 16.84 13.61
C HIS A 163 -1.41 17.04 15.11
N LYS A 164 -0.54 17.79 15.80
CA LYS A 164 -0.61 18.06 17.24
C LYS A 164 -1.95 18.65 17.69
N ARG A 165 -2.66 19.38 16.80
CA ARG A 165 -3.99 19.93 17.12
C ARG A 165 -5.10 18.90 17.15
N SER A 166 -4.95 17.78 16.42
CA SER A 166 -5.97 16.73 16.30
C SER A 166 -5.62 15.45 17.06
N ARG A 167 -4.33 15.17 17.27
CA ARG A 167 -3.83 13.95 17.91
C ARG A 167 -2.79 14.25 18.97
N ARG A 168 -2.84 13.48 20.07
CA ARG A 168 -1.87 13.52 21.16
C ARG A 168 -1.25 12.14 21.33
N VAL A 169 0.04 12.00 21.04
CA VAL A 169 0.77 10.75 21.27
C VAL A 169 0.95 10.53 22.77
N ILE A 170 0.43 9.42 23.28
CA ILE A 170 0.56 9.01 24.70
C ILE A 170 1.89 8.28 24.92
N GLY A 171 2.30 7.45 23.98
CA GLY A 171 3.53 6.66 24.04
C GLY A 171 3.52 5.53 23.04
N TYR A 172 4.51 4.64 23.20
CA TYR A 172 4.68 3.46 22.37
C TYR A 172 4.42 2.19 23.16
N VAL A 173 4.07 1.13 22.46
CA VAL A 173 4.08 -0.26 22.92
C VAL A 173 5.02 -1.05 21.99
N ASP A 174 5.90 -1.88 22.54
CA ASP A 174 6.83 -2.71 21.77
C ASP A 174 7.17 -3.96 22.59
N ASP A 175 7.21 -5.13 21.95
CA ASP A 175 7.47 -6.41 22.63
C ASP A 175 8.95 -6.60 23.01
N ASP A 176 9.85 -5.77 22.47
CA ASP A 176 11.25 -5.79 22.84
C ASP A 176 11.46 -5.23 24.25
N MET A 177 11.66 -6.14 25.20
CA MET A 177 11.89 -5.83 26.62
C MET A 177 13.05 -4.83 26.84
N PHE A 178 14.06 -4.82 25.96
CA PHE A 178 15.17 -3.88 26.07
C PHE A 178 14.80 -2.43 25.81
N LYS A 179 13.68 -2.20 25.15
CA LYS A 179 13.15 -0.85 24.87
C LYS A 179 12.25 -0.32 25.99
N HIS A 180 11.69 -1.17 26.83
CA HIS A 180 10.72 -0.78 27.86
C HIS A 180 11.25 0.34 28.76
N ASN A 181 10.37 1.27 29.12
CA ASN A 181 10.66 2.46 29.92
C ASN A 181 11.67 3.45 29.33
N ARG A 182 12.19 3.23 28.13
CA ARG A 182 13.04 4.20 27.41
C ARG A 182 12.20 5.26 26.73
N LEU A 183 12.85 6.39 26.43
CA LEU A 183 12.26 7.49 25.67
C LEU A 183 12.71 7.42 24.21
N MET A 184 11.74 7.52 23.30
CA MET A 184 11.98 7.66 21.87
C MET A 184 11.20 8.87 21.35
N ASN A 185 11.88 9.84 20.73
CA ASN A 185 11.29 11.11 20.28
C ASN A 185 10.50 11.87 21.38
N GLY A 186 10.93 11.77 22.65
CA GLY A 186 10.26 12.41 23.77
C GLY A 186 9.08 11.63 24.38
N PHE A 187 8.67 10.50 23.78
CA PHE A 187 7.60 9.64 24.26
C PHE A 187 8.16 8.35 24.87
N ARG A 188 7.52 7.86 25.93
CA ARG A 188 7.95 6.65 26.65
C ARG A 188 7.40 5.39 25.96
N ILE A 189 8.18 4.32 25.96
CA ILE A 189 7.73 2.97 25.62
C ILE A 189 7.12 2.39 26.90
N LEU A 190 5.79 2.21 26.90
CA LEU A 190 4.96 2.01 28.09
C LEU A 190 4.87 0.53 28.51
N GLY A 191 5.12 -0.40 27.60
CA GLY A 191 5.02 -1.83 27.85
C GLY A 191 4.99 -2.65 26.57
N ASN A 192 4.53 -3.90 26.67
CA ASN A 192 4.35 -4.85 25.57
C ASN A 192 2.88 -4.90 25.10
N ARG A 193 2.56 -5.81 24.13
CA ARG A 193 1.20 -5.97 23.59
C ARG A 193 0.17 -6.37 24.65
N GLU A 194 0.57 -7.11 25.69
CA GLU A 194 -0.34 -7.57 26.74
C GLU A 194 -0.79 -6.43 27.66
N ASP A 195 0.01 -5.35 27.74
CA ASP A 195 -0.30 -4.16 28.55
C ASP A 195 -1.32 -3.23 27.87
N ILE A 196 -1.61 -3.41 26.57
CA ILE A 196 -2.48 -2.51 25.79
C ILE A 196 -3.83 -2.24 26.46
N PRO A 197 -4.60 -3.24 26.96
CA PRO A 197 -5.89 -2.98 27.60
C PRO A 197 -5.79 -2.08 28.83
N ALA A 198 -4.78 -2.31 29.67
CA ALA A 198 -4.53 -1.51 30.87
C ALA A 198 -4.11 -0.07 30.51
N LEU A 199 -3.28 0.08 29.47
CA LEU A 199 -2.82 1.39 28.98
C LEU A 199 -3.97 2.19 28.35
N VAL A 200 -4.84 1.55 27.58
CA VAL A 200 -6.03 2.18 26.99
C VAL A 200 -6.94 2.72 28.08
N ALA A 201 -7.23 1.92 29.11
CA ALA A 201 -8.06 2.35 30.23
C ALA A 201 -7.40 3.49 31.04
N LYS A 202 -6.09 3.37 31.34
CA LYS A 202 -5.33 4.33 32.14
C LYS A 202 -5.21 5.70 31.49
N TYR A 203 -4.90 5.73 30.18
CA TYR A 203 -4.61 6.96 29.45
C TYR A 203 -5.78 7.44 28.61
N LYS A 204 -6.95 6.78 28.67
CA LYS A 204 -8.15 7.07 27.87
C LYS A 204 -7.79 7.17 26.39
N VAL A 205 -7.13 6.14 25.87
CA VAL A 205 -6.72 6.07 24.47
C VAL A 205 -7.98 5.93 23.58
N GLU A 206 -8.07 6.73 22.56
CA GLU A 206 -9.19 6.76 21.61
C GLU A 206 -8.76 6.22 20.22
N GLU A 207 -7.46 6.30 19.92
CA GLU A 207 -6.89 5.81 18.66
C GLU A 207 -5.64 4.96 18.94
N ILE A 208 -5.56 3.82 18.28
CA ILE A 208 -4.38 2.95 18.24
C ILE A 208 -3.83 2.96 16.83
N ILE A 209 -2.52 3.18 16.68
CA ILE A 209 -1.82 3.11 15.39
C ILE A 209 -0.85 1.94 15.41
N ILE A 210 -1.05 0.96 14.54
CA ILE A 210 -0.13 -0.16 14.33
C ILE A 210 0.91 0.28 13.30
N ALA A 211 2.13 0.59 13.78
CA ALA A 211 3.23 1.13 12.99
C ALA A 211 4.35 0.09 12.81
N MET A 212 4.00 -1.08 12.28
CA MET A 212 4.90 -2.22 12.12
C MET A 212 4.84 -2.81 10.69
N PRO A 213 5.25 -2.05 9.65
CA PRO A 213 5.08 -2.45 8.25
C PRO A 213 5.88 -3.69 7.83
N SER A 214 6.87 -4.12 8.62
CA SER A 214 7.74 -5.27 8.32
C SER A 214 7.46 -6.50 9.18
N VAL A 215 6.42 -6.46 10.03
CA VAL A 215 6.07 -7.55 10.95
C VAL A 215 5.17 -8.56 10.27
N LYS A 216 5.31 -9.85 10.63
CA LYS A 216 4.42 -10.92 10.17
C LYS A 216 2.98 -10.65 10.57
N ARG A 217 2.05 -11.04 9.71
CA ARG A 217 0.61 -10.79 9.90
C ARG A 217 0.01 -11.52 11.09
N ASP A 218 0.54 -12.68 11.48
CA ASP A 218 0.14 -13.39 12.72
C ASP A 218 0.21 -12.47 13.94
N ILE A 219 1.30 -11.69 14.04
CA ILE A 219 1.48 -10.72 15.12
C ILE A 219 0.45 -9.58 15.04
N ILE A 220 0.12 -9.13 13.83
CA ILE A 220 -0.94 -8.13 13.62
C ILE A 220 -2.29 -8.70 14.04
N GLN A 221 -2.57 -9.96 13.72
CA GLN A 221 -3.81 -10.63 14.12
C GLN A 221 -3.90 -10.77 15.65
N GLU A 222 -2.84 -11.19 16.33
CA GLU A 222 -2.80 -11.24 17.80
C GLU A 222 -3.04 -9.87 18.43
N ILE A 223 -2.41 -8.82 17.89
CA ILE A 223 -2.63 -7.43 18.34
C ILE A 223 -4.09 -7.02 18.11
N MET A 224 -4.68 -7.40 16.98
CA MET A 224 -6.08 -7.10 16.69
C MET A 224 -7.03 -7.83 17.65
N GLU A 225 -6.74 -9.08 18.05
CA GLU A 225 -7.51 -9.81 19.05
C GLU A 225 -7.50 -9.09 20.42
N ILE A 226 -6.36 -8.50 20.79
CA ILE A 226 -6.21 -7.71 22.02
C ILE A 226 -6.95 -6.36 21.89
N CYS A 227 -6.84 -5.69 20.74
CA CYS A 227 -7.34 -4.33 20.54
C CYS A 227 -8.83 -4.26 20.22
N SER A 228 -9.39 -5.26 19.52
CA SER A 228 -10.79 -5.25 19.05
C SER A 228 -11.84 -5.02 20.17
N PRO A 229 -11.67 -5.56 21.41
CA PRO A 229 -12.63 -5.31 22.49
C PRO A 229 -12.58 -3.90 23.08
N LEU A 230 -11.57 -3.08 22.74
CA LEU A 230 -11.23 -1.85 23.46
C LEU A 230 -11.96 -0.59 23.00
N LYS A 231 -12.91 -0.66 22.06
CA LYS A 231 -13.67 0.48 21.54
C LYS A 231 -12.82 1.68 21.08
N CYS A 232 -11.58 1.44 20.67
CA CYS A 232 -10.68 2.43 20.10
C CYS A 232 -10.72 2.38 18.57
N LYS A 233 -10.48 3.52 17.92
CA LYS A 233 -10.22 3.51 16.48
C LYS A 233 -8.86 2.87 16.23
N ILE A 234 -8.80 1.84 15.38
CA ILE A 234 -7.55 1.15 15.06
C ILE A 234 -7.17 1.46 13.62
N ASN A 235 -6.01 2.08 13.45
CA ASN A 235 -5.40 2.37 12.16
C ASN A 235 -4.09 1.58 12.02
N ILE A 236 -3.77 1.21 10.80
CA ILE A 236 -2.52 0.51 10.47
C ILE A 236 -1.74 1.29 9.42
N LEU A 237 -0.43 1.23 9.52
CA LEU A 237 0.47 1.65 8.46
C LEU A 237 0.61 0.49 7.47
N PRO A 238 0.35 0.70 6.18
CA PRO A 238 0.51 -0.34 5.15
C PRO A 238 1.94 -0.86 5.10
N GLY A 239 2.14 -2.06 4.54
CA GLY A 239 3.46 -2.65 4.33
C GLY A 239 4.38 -1.73 3.53
N MET A 240 5.70 -1.80 3.76
CA MET A 240 6.70 -0.93 3.11
C MET A 240 6.60 -0.92 1.58
N TYR A 241 6.10 -2.00 0.98
CA TYR A 241 5.94 -2.14 -0.48
C TYR A 241 4.73 -1.42 -1.07
N GLN A 242 3.79 -0.99 -0.23
CA GLN A 242 2.62 -0.17 -0.65
C GLN A 242 2.94 1.34 -0.61
N LEU A 243 4.07 1.70 -0.02
CA LEU A 243 4.55 3.08 0.04
C LEU A 243 5.34 3.39 -1.25
N LEU A 244 4.72 4.10 -2.17
CA LEU A 244 5.26 4.40 -3.51
C LEU A 244 6.57 5.22 -3.49
N ASP A 245 6.93 5.87 -2.37
CA ASP A 245 8.06 6.80 -2.25
C ASP A 245 8.94 6.56 -1.00
N ASP A 246 8.95 5.37 -0.40
CA ASP A 246 9.71 5.06 0.84
C ASP A 246 9.47 6.04 2.01
N GLU A 247 8.50 6.94 1.92
CA GLU A 247 8.15 7.89 2.97
C GLU A 247 6.98 7.38 3.80
N VAL A 248 7.23 7.20 5.11
CA VAL A 248 6.20 6.85 6.10
C VAL A 248 5.46 8.13 6.51
N LEU A 249 4.20 8.28 6.09
CA LEU A 249 3.38 9.45 6.39
C LEU A 249 2.08 9.07 7.12
N VAL A 250 1.60 9.97 7.98
CA VAL A 250 0.29 9.83 8.67
C VAL A 250 -0.87 9.76 7.67
N SER A 251 -0.72 10.33 6.48
CA SER A 251 -1.68 10.24 5.38
C SER A 251 -1.85 8.82 4.82
N HIS A 252 -0.89 7.92 5.05
CA HIS A 252 -0.96 6.52 4.63
C HIS A 252 -1.68 5.62 5.65
N LEU A 253 -2.00 6.15 6.84
CA LEU A 253 -2.77 5.41 7.83
C LEU A 253 -4.20 5.18 7.33
N HIS A 254 -4.63 3.92 7.36
CA HIS A 254 -6.02 3.54 7.09
C HIS A 254 -6.57 2.67 8.22
N PRO A 255 -7.89 2.64 8.42
CA PRO A 255 -8.50 1.69 9.34
C PRO A 255 -8.09 0.26 8.95
N VAL A 256 -7.80 -0.56 9.96
CA VAL A 256 -7.44 -1.97 9.70
C VAL A 256 -8.54 -2.63 8.87
N SER A 257 -8.15 -3.22 7.77
CA SER A 257 -9.05 -3.91 6.85
C SER A 257 -8.87 -5.42 6.94
N ILE A 258 -9.78 -6.18 6.33
CA ILE A 258 -9.69 -7.63 6.32
C ILE A 258 -8.47 -8.11 5.50
N GLU A 259 -8.05 -7.32 4.52
CA GLU A 259 -6.90 -7.57 3.69
C GLU A 259 -5.59 -7.56 4.51
N ASP A 260 -5.52 -6.73 5.54
CA ASP A 260 -4.36 -6.64 6.45
C ASP A 260 -4.24 -7.86 7.37
N LEU A 261 -5.36 -8.59 7.61
CA LEU A 261 -5.43 -9.75 8.49
C LEU A 261 -5.21 -11.09 7.76
N LEU A 262 -5.27 -11.10 6.44
CA LEU A 262 -5.08 -12.32 5.66
C LEU A 262 -3.58 -12.50 5.35
N GLU A 263 -3.06 -13.66 5.76
CA GLU A 263 -1.65 -14.02 5.59
C GLU A 263 -1.29 -14.14 4.12
N ARG A 264 -0.71 -13.09 3.51
CA ARG A 264 -0.14 -13.18 2.17
C ARG A 264 1.05 -12.24 2.01
N ASP A 265 2.19 -12.82 1.61
CA ASP A 265 3.35 -12.05 1.20
C ASP A 265 3.06 -11.33 -0.12
N GLU A 266 3.40 -10.06 -0.18
CA GLU A 266 3.34 -9.31 -1.43
C GLU A 266 4.28 -9.90 -2.49
N ILE A 267 3.83 -9.82 -3.74
CA ILE A 267 4.54 -10.38 -4.87
C ILE A 267 5.46 -9.33 -5.47
N GLN A 268 6.70 -9.72 -5.72
CA GLN A 268 7.58 -8.96 -6.58
C GLN A 268 7.34 -9.40 -8.04
N LEU A 269 6.73 -8.51 -8.83
CA LEU A 269 6.64 -8.70 -10.27
C LEU A 269 8.03 -8.63 -10.90
N ASP A 270 8.29 -9.53 -11.85
CA ASP A 270 9.33 -9.31 -12.83
C ASP A 270 8.84 -8.27 -13.87
N THR A 271 8.95 -6.99 -13.48
CA THR A 271 8.46 -5.86 -14.28
C THR A 271 9.08 -5.85 -15.67
N SER A 272 10.32 -6.33 -15.83
CA SER A 272 11.03 -6.35 -17.10
C SER A 272 10.36 -7.26 -18.13
N LYS A 273 9.89 -8.44 -17.73
CA LYS A 273 9.17 -9.37 -18.61
C LYS A 273 7.79 -8.85 -18.96
N VAL A 274 7.09 -8.25 -18.00
CA VAL A 274 5.76 -7.66 -18.21
C VAL A 274 5.86 -6.46 -19.17
N GLU A 275 6.84 -5.59 -18.99
CA GLU A 275 7.09 -4.47 -19.88
C GLU A 275 7.37 -4.93 -21.33
N THR A 276 8.12 -6.01 -21.50
CA THR A 276 8.52 -6.50 -22.84
C THR A 276 7.33 -6.80 -23.75
N TYR A 277 6.20 -7.30 -23.21
CA TYR A 277 5.05 -7.66 -24.06
C TYR A 277 3.89 -6.67 -24.02
N LEU A 278 3.90 -5.68 -23.12
CA LEU A 278 2.79 -4.70 -22.97
C LEU A 278 3.17 -3.27 -23.35
N LYS A 279 4.45 -2.90 -23.22
CA LYS A 279 4.90 -1.54 -23.52
C LYS A 279 4.75 -1.25 -25.01
N ASP A 280 4.21 -0.07 -25.33
CA ASP A 280 3.95 0.41 -26.69
C ASP A 280 2.97 -0.48 -27.50
N LYS A 281 2.26 -1.41 -26.85
CA LYS A 281 1.27 -2.32 -27.45
C LYS A 281 -0.16 -1.78 -27.32
N VAL A 282 -1.03 -2.25 -28.21
CA VAL A 282 -2.48 -2.07 -28.08
C VAL A 282 -3.04 -3.21 -27.27
N VAL A 283 -3.54 -2.92 -26.07
CA VAL A 283 -4.04 -3.92 -25.12
C VAL A 283 -5.55 -3.81 -25.00
N LEU A 284 -6.26 -4.92 -25.21
CA LEU A 284 -7.70 -5.04 -25.00
C LEU A 284 -8.00 -5.78 -23.69
N VAL A 285 -8.84 -5.19 -22.85
CA VAL A 285 -9.35 -5.85 -21.65
C VAL A 285 -10.85 -6.00 -21.78
N THR A 286 -11.36 -7.24 -21.88
CA THR A 286 -12.79 -7.51 -21.83
C THR A 286 -13.23 -7.61 -20.38
N GLY A 287 -14.45 -7.16 -20.07
CA GLY A 287 -14.90 -7.06 -18.69
C GLY A 287 -14.11 -6.01 -17.88
N ALA A 288 -13.58 -4.98 -18.55
CA ALA A 288 -12.75 -3.92 -17.98
C ALA A 288 -13.41 -3.18 -16.80
N GLY A 289 -14.74 -3.12 -16.76
CA GLY A 289 -15.49 -2.55 -15.62
C GLY A 289 -15.67 -3.48 -14.43
N GLY A 290 -15.25 -4.76 -14.52
CA GLY A 290 -15.28 -5.73 -13.42
C GLY A 290 -14.13 -5.53 -12.42
N SER A 291 -14.15 -6.27 -11.30
CA SER A 291 -13.13 -6.13 -10.25
C SER A 291 -11.73 -6.51 -10.74
N ILE A 292 -11.58 -7.63 -11.44
CA ILE A 292 -10.27 -8.06 -12.00
C ILE A 292 -9.92 -7.24 -13.23
N GLY A 293 -10.87 -7.05 -14.16
CA GLY A 293 -10.60 -6.30 -15.40
C GLY A 293 -10.17 -4.85 -15.14
N SER A 294 -10.79 -4.16 -14.17
CA SER A 294 -10.41 -2.80 -13.79
C SER A 294 -8.99 -2.75 -13.19
N GLU A 295 -8.62 -3.72 -12.36
CA GLU A 295 -7.27 -3.78 -11.81
C GLU A 295 -6.22 -4.13 -12.86
N ILE A 296 -6.52 -5.06 -13.78
CA ILE A 296 -5.64 -5.31 -14.94
C ILE A 296 -5.43 -4.02 -15.72
N CYS A 297 -6.49 -3.22 -15.96
CA CYS A 297 -6.35 -1.93 -16.64
C CYS A 297 -5.43 -0.96 -15.89
N ARG A 298 -5.53 -0.85 -14.55
CA ARG A 298 -4.62 -0.03 -13.72
C ARG A 298 -3.17 -0.47 -13.86
N GLN A 299 -2.94 -1.76 -13.81
CA GLN A 299 -1.59 -2.34 -13.86
C GLN A 299 -0.97 -2.21 -15.27
N VAL A 300 -1.74 -2.49 -16.31
CA VAL A 300 -1.31 -2.32 -17.71
C VAL A 300 -0.95 -0.85 -17.99
N LEU A 301 -1.72 0.10 -17.45
CA LEU A 301 -1.44 1.51 -17.67
C LEU A 301 -0.06 1.93 -17.12
N ARG A 302 0.42 1.31 -16.03
CA ARG A 302 1.74 1.58 -15.44
C ARG A 302 2.90 1.26 -16.39
N VAL A 303 2.74 0.28 -17.25
CA VAL A 303 3.78 -0.12 -18.23
C VAL A 303 3.68 0.64 -19.56
N LYS A 304 2.87 1.69 -19.62
CA LYS A 304 2.74 2.64 -20.74
C LYS A 304 2.39 1.95 -22.07
N PRO A 305 1.20 1.35 -22.20
CA PRO A 305 0.74 0.79 -23.47
C PRO A 305 0.54 1.91 -24.49
N LYS A 306 0.57 1.58 -25.79
CA LYS A 306 0.21 2.51 -26.87
C LYS A 306 -1.26 2.90 -26.80
N LYS A 307 -2.14 1.90 -26.59
CA LYS A 307 -3.57 2.09 -26.31
C LYS A 307 -4.05 1.02 -25.33
N LEU A 308 -5.01 1.39 -24.50
CA LEU A 308 -5.72 0.50 -23.59
C LEU A 308 -7.21 0.57 -23.90
N LEU A 309 -7.76 -0.53 -24.44
CA LEU A 309 -9.14 -0.67 -24.86
C LEU A 309 -9.95 -1.25 -23.72
N LEU A 310 -10.89 -0.47 -23.17
CA LEU A 310 -11.72 -0.81 -22.00
C LEU A 310 -13.05 -1.35 -22.52
N LEU A 311 -13.16 -2.67 -22.74
CA LEU A 311 -14.35 -3.29 -23.30
C LEU A 311 -15.26 -3.90 -22.23
N GLY A 312 -16.56 -3.61 -22.31
CA GLY A 312 -17.60 -4.25 -21.50
C GLY A 312 -19.01 -3.86 -21.94
N HIS A 313 -20.00 -4.70 -21.62
CA HIS A 313 -21.40 -4.45 -21.98
C HIS A 313 -22.09 -3.42 -21.07
N GLY A 314 -21.61 -3.28 -19.82
CA GLY A 314 -22.19 -2.37 -18.86
C GLY A 314 -21.64 -0.94 -18.99
N GLU A 315 -22.39 -0.04 -19.61
CA GLU A 315 -22.01 1.36 -19.84
C GLU A 315 -21.49 2.04 -18.59
N ASN A 316 -22.25 2.00 -17.49
CA ASN A 316 -21.87 2.65 -16.24
C ASN A 316 -20.54 2.11 -15.66
N SER A 317 -20.27 0.81 -15.76
CA SER A 317 -19.05 0.21 -15.23
C SER A 317 -17.81 0.62 -16.06
N ILE A 318 -17.97 0.76 -17.38
CA ILE A 318 -16.91 1.26 -18.27
C ILE A 318 -16.70 2.76 -18.05
N TYR A 319 -17.77 3.53 -17.88
CA TYR A 319 -17.67 4.95 -17.54
C TYR A 319 -16.84 5.19 -16.27
N LEU A 320 -17.14 4.44 -15.20
CA LEU A 320 -16.45 4.61 -13.91
C LEU A 320 -14.94 4.33 -14.02
N ILE A 321 -14.54 3.21 -14.63
CA ILE A 321 -13.11 2.90 -14.78
C ILE A 321 -12.42 3.88 -15.75
N HIS A 322 -13.09 4.31 -16.81
CA HIS A 322 -12.56 5.31 -17.71
C HIS A 322 -12.30 6.65 -17.00
N GLN A 323 -13.26 7.13 -16.19
CA GLN A 323 -13.10 8.38 -15.42
C GLN A 323 -11.96 8.28 -14.41
N GLU A 324 -11.82 7.14 -13.75
CA GLU A 324 -10.73 6.91 -12.80
C GLU A 324 -9.36 6.99 -13.50
N LEU A 325 -9.19 6.24 -14.59
CA LEU A 325 -7.91 6.13 -15.29
C LEU A 325 -7.56 7.39 -16.10
N ARG A 326 -8.55 8.18 -16.53
CA ARG A 326 -8.34 9.40 -17.32
C ARG A 326 -7.44 10.42 -16.62
N ASN A 327 -7.46 10.46 -15.29
CA ASN A 327 -6.68 11.42 -14.51
C ASN A 327 -5.18 11.09 -14.45
N ILE A 328 -4.80 9.85 -14.76
CA ILE A 328 -3.43 9.34 -14.66
C ILE A 328 -2.87 8.85 -16.01
N ALA A 329 -3.74 8.64 -17.01
CA ALA A 329 -3.34 8.16 -18.32
C ALA A 329 -2.82 9.31 -19.20
N PRO A 330 -1.81 9.05 -20.06
CA PRO A 330 -1.46 9.97 -21.15
C PRO A 330 -2.66 10.23 -22.06
N GLN A 331 -2.64 11.38 -22.73
CA GLN A 331 -3.68 11.74 -23.70
C GLN A 331 -3.79 10.67 -24.79
N ASP A 332 -5.01 10.35 -25.22
CA ASP A 332 -5.34 9.40 -26.29
C ASP A 332 -4.94 7.93 -26.06
N THR A 333 -4.52 7.57 -24.84
CA THR A 333 -4.18 6.19 -24.48
C THR A 333 -5.42 5.33 -24.21
N LEU A 334 -6.45 5.88 -23.58
CA LEU A 334 -7.64 5.15 -23.14
C LEU A 334 -8.76 5.19 -24.20
N VAL A 335 -9.32 4.02 -24.50
CA VAL A 335 -10.46 3.90 -25.42
C VAL A 335 -11.59 3.11 -24.73
N PRO A 336 -12.65 3.77 -24.24
CA PRO A 336 -13.82 3.07 -23.73
C PRO A 336 -14.65 2.45 -24.86
N ILE A 337 -15.03 1.18 -24.70
CA ILE A 337 -15.79 0.43 -25.71
C ILE A 337 -16.97 -0.26 -25.03
N ILE A 338 -18.19 0.10 -25.46
CA ILE A 338 -19.41 -0.58 -25.01
C ILE A 338 -19.74 -1.66 -26.03
N ALA A 339 -19.50 -2.92 -25.63
CA ALA A 339 -19.70 -4.07 -26.51
C ALA A 339 -20.05 -5.33 -25.69
N ASP A 340 -20.83 -6.22 -26.29
CA ASP A 340 -21.15 -7.53 -25.73
C ASP A 340 -20.27 -8.59 -26.40
N ILE A 341 -19.60 -9.42 -25.61
CA ILE A 341 -18.74 -10.51 -26.14
C ILE A 341 -19.52 -11.58 -26.92
N ARG A 342 -20.84 -11.63 -26.75
CA ARG A 342 -21.73 -12.55 -27.49
C ARG A 342 -21.95 -12.10 -28.94
N ASP A 343 -21.73 -10.81 -29.23
CA ASP A 343 -21.86 -10.26 -30.60
C ASP A 343 -20.53 -10.34 -31.35
N LYS A 344 -20.34 -11.42 -32.09
CA LYS A 344 -19.13 -11.66 -32.89
C LYS A 344 -18.90 -10.55 -33.95
N ASN A 345 -19.96 -10.04 -34.57
CA ASN A 345 -19.83 -9.01 -35.60
C ASN A 345 -19.32 -7.69 -35.02
N GLN A 346 -19.77 -7.32 -33.83
CA GLN A 346 -19.27 -6.14 -33.13
C GLN A 346 -17.79 -6.31 -32.73
N LEU A 347 -17.40 -7.51 -32.27
CA LEU A 347 -16.00 -7.82 -31.97
C LEU A 347 -15.11 -7.71 -33.22
N GLU A 348 -15.51 -8.26 -34.36
CA GLU A 348 -14.79 -8.16 -35.63
C GLU A 348 -14.51 -6.68 -36.01
N GLN A 349 -15.50 -5.81 -35.86
CA GLN A 349 -15.34 -4.37 -36.12
C GLN A 349 -14.32 -3.73 -35.19
N ILE A 350 -14.35 -4.09 -33.91
CA ILE A 350 -13.43 -3.57 -32.88
C ILE A 350 -11.99 -4.01 -33.19
N PHE A 351 -11.78 -5.30 -33.47
CA PHE A 351 -10.46 -5.83 -33.77
C PHE A 351 -9.90 -5.23 -35.07
N LYS A 352 -10.73 -5.10 -36.08
CA LYS A 352 -10.35 -4.43 -37.34
C LYS A 352 -9.94 -2.98 -37.15
N ASN A 353 -10.63 -2.23 -36.27
CA ASN A 353 -10.37 -0.81 -36.07
C ASN A 353 -9.14 -0.52 -35.21
N TYR A 354 -8.87 -1.37 -34.24
CA TYR A 354 -7.85 -1.10 -33.21
C TYR A 354 -6.64 -2.03 -33.28
N ASN A 355 -6.74 -3.19 -33.94
CA ASN A 355 -5.69 -4.22 -34.07
C ASN A 355 -4.98 -4.48 -32.74
N PRO A 356 -5.67 -5.03 -31.71
CA PRO A 356 -5.06 -5.30 -30.42
C PRO A 356 -3.92 -6.32 -30.54
N ASP A 357 -2.79 -6.05 -29.91
CA ASP A 357 -1.65 -6.96 -29.81
C ASP A 357 -1.84 -8.00 -28.69
N VAL A 358 -2.50 -7.57 -27.59
CA VAL A 358 -2.70 -8.41 -26.40
C VAL A 358 -4.15 -8.29 -25.93
N VAL A 359 -4.74 -9.44 -25.57
CA VAL A 359 -6.10 -9.51 -25.02
C VAL A 359 -6.08 -10.13 -23.63
N PHE A 360 -6.65 -9.43 -22.64
CA PHE A 360 -7.01 -9.98 -21.34
C PHE A 360 -8.51 -10.22 -21.28
N HIS A 361 -8.92 -11.48 -21.20
CA HIS A 361 -10.32 -11.85 -21.22
C HIS A 361 -10.85 -12.11 -19.79
N ALA A 362 -11.41 -11.04 -19.16
CA ALA A 362 -11.98 -11.09 -17.82
C ALA A 362 -13.52 -11.00 -17.80
N ALA A 363 -14.18 -11.01 -18.96
CA ALA A 363 -15.63 -10.99 -19.06
C ALA A 363 -16.21 -12.38 -18.81
N ALA A 364 -16.98 -12.56 -17.72
CA ALA A 364 -17.70 -13.80 -17.41
C ALA A 364 -18.85 -13.54 -16.44
N HIS A 365 -19.88 -14.37 -16.48
CA HIS A 365 -20.85 -14.51 -15.41
C HIS A 365 -20.29 -15.41 -14.31
N LYS A 366 -20.20 -14.92 -13.06
CA LYS A 366 -19.47 -15.58 -11.96
C LYS A 366 -20.33 -16.02 -10.78
N HIS A 367 -21.57 -15.55 -10.69
CA HIS A 367 -22.43 -15.81 -9.53
C HIS A 367 -23.09 -17.19 -9.65
N VAL A 368 -22.60 -18.16 -8.87
CA VAL A 368 -23.07 -19.54 -8.88
C VAL A 368 -24.59 -19.61 -8.75
N PRO A 369 -25.25 -19.03 -7.71
CA PRO A 369 -26.70 -19.18 -7.56
C PRO A 369 -27.52 -18.63 -8.72
N LEU A 370 -27.04 -17.58 -9.40
CA LEU A 370 -27.74 -17.02 -10.56
C LEU A 370 -27.59 -17.92 -11.80
N MET A 371 -26.43 -18.54 -11.96
CA MET A 371 -26.17 -19.41 -13.10
C MET A 371 -26.85 -20.77 -12.98
N GLU A 372 -27.10 -21.26 -11.75
CA GLU A 372 -27.96 -22.40 -11.51
C GLU A 372 -29.41 -22.15 -11.96
N ILE A 373 -29.93 -20.95 -11.78
CA ILE A 373 -31.27 -20.55 -12.21
C ILE A 373 -31.34 -20.20 -13.71
N GLN A 374 -30.19 -19.83 -14.32
CA GLN A 374 -30.10 -19.39 -15.72
C GLN A 374 -28.95 -20.07 -16.48
N PRO A 375 -28.98 -21.39 -16.66
CA PRO A 375 -27.91 -22.14 -17.32
C PRO A 375 -27.64 -21.65 -18.76
N ILE A 376 -28.69 -21.33 -19.51
CA ILE A 376 -28.59 -20.82 -20.90
C ILE A 376 -27.77 -19.53 -20.92
N ALA A 377 -28.01 -18.61 -19.98
CA ALA A 377 -27.26 -17.34 -19.92
C ALA A 377 -25.78 -17.59 -19.60
N ALA A 378 -25.47 -18.58 -18.75
CA ALA A 378 -24.11 -18.98 -18.46
C ALA A 378 -23.39 -19.53 -19.72
N VAL A 379 -24.03 -20.41 -20.48
CA VAL A 379 -23.49 -20.97 -21.73
C VAL A 379 -23.25 -19.85 -22.76
N LEU A 380 -24.24 -19.02 -23.04
CA LEU A 380 -24.13 -17.94 -24.02
C LEU A 380 -23.00 -16.97 -23.70
N ASN A 381 -22.83 -16.61 -22.43
CA ASN A 381 -21.80 -15.65 -22.06
C ASN A 381 -20.42 -16.31 -21.86
N ASN A 382 -20.35 -17.41 -21.08
CA ASN A 382 -19.07 -17.97 -20.68
C ASN A 382 -18.45 -18.89 -21.74
N ILE A 383 -19.26 -19.58 -22.53
CA ILE A 383 -18.77 -20.47 -23.62
C ILE A 383 -18.75 -19.72 -24.94
N TYR A 384 -19.92 -19.31 -25.46
CA TYR A 384 -19.99 -18.68 -26.78
C TYR A 384 -19.30 -17.31 -26.78
N GLY A 385 -19.49 -16.51 -25.74
CA GLY A 385 -18.81 -15.22 -25.61
C GLY A 385 -17.29 -15.37 -25.58
N THR A 386 -16.76 -16.32 -24.82
CA THR A 386 -15.32 -16.61 -24.80
C THR A 386 -14.83 -17.13 -26.16
N ARG A 387 -15.56 -18.06 -26.79
CA ARG A 387 -15.24 -18.56 -28.12
C ARG A 387 -15.17 -17.44 -29.16
N ASN A 388 -16.13 -16.52 -29.15
CA ASN A 388 -16.15 -15.39 -30.09
C ASN A 388 -14.93 -14.49 -29.92
N VAL A 389 -14.57 -14.10 -28.69
CA VAL A 389 -13.42 -13.23 -28.45
C VAL A 389 -12.12 -13.94 -28.83
N ALA A 390 -11.97 -15.24 -28.49
CA ALA A 390 -10.77 -16.01 -28.79
C ALA A 390 -10.60 -16.24 -30.31
N ASP A 391 -11.68 -16.58 -31.01
CA ASP A 391 -11.69 -16.79 -32.46
C ASP A 391 -11.35 -15.52 -33.22
N VAL A 392 -11.99 -14.39 -32.87
CA VAL A 392 -11.68 -13.09 -33.48
C VAL A 392 -10.24 -12.66 -33.17
N ALA A 393 -9.76 -12.90 -31.94
CA ALA A 393 -8.38 -12.59 -31.58
C ALA A 393 -7.38 -13.40 -32.42
N GLY A 394 -7.61 -14.71 -32.58
CA GLY A 394 -6.79 -15.57 -33.43
C GLY A 394 -6.82 -15.15 -34.90
N ALA A 395 -8.01 -14.92 -35.45
CA ALA A 395 -8.18 -14.49 -36.87
C ALA A 395 -7.51 -13.13 -37.18
N HIS A 396 -7.40 -12.25 -36.20
CA HIS A 396 -6.73 -10.95 -36.36
C HIS A 396 -5.24 -10.97 -35.94
N GLY A 397 -4.67 -12.13 -35.62
CA GLY A 397 -3.24 -12.29 -35.34
C GLY A 397 -2.79 -11.60 -34.03
N VAL A 398 -3.59 -11.64 -32.98
CA VAL A 398 -3.22 -11.18 -31.65
C VAL A 398 -2.00 -11.97 -31.16
N ASP A 399 -0.98 -11.31 -30.60
CA ASP A 399 0.22 -11.97 -30.10
C ASP A 399 -0.10 -12.90 -28.92
N ARG A 400 -0.91 -12.42 -27.97
CA ARG A 400 -1.25 -13.14 -26.71
C ARG A 400 -2.70 -12.92 -26.30
N PHE A 401 -3.34 -14.01 -25.92
CA PHE A 401 -4.68 -14.04 -25.33
C PHE A 401 -4.63 -14.68 -23.94
N VAL A 402 -4.92 -13.91 -22.89
CA VAL A 402 -4.89 -14.38 -21.51
C VAL A 402 -6.31 -14.45 -20.95
N MET A 403 -6.81 -15.67 -20.75
CA MET A 403 -8.13 -15.93 -20.18
C MET A 403 -8.06 -16.02 -18.67
N ILE A 404 -8.92 -15.28 -17.98
CA ILE A 404 -9.15 -15.41 -16.54
C ILE A 404 -10.13 -16.57 -16.29
N SER A 405 -9.69 -17.56 -15.49
CA SER A 405 -10.50 -18.69 -15.04
C SER A 405 -10.59 -18.75 -13.52
N THR A 406 -11.07 -19.85 -12.97
CA THR A 406 -11.42 -19.99 -11.54
C THR A 406 -11.14 -21.41 -11.05
N ASP A 407 -10.91 -21.55 -9.73
CA ASP A 407 -10.89 -22.82 -8.99
C ASP A 407 -12.17 -23.65 -9.20
N LYS A 408 -13.31 -23.00 -9.43
CA LYS A 408 -14.62 -23.63 -9.64
C LYS A 408 -14.76 -24.37 -10.97
N ALA A 409 -13.80 -24.18 -11.89
CA ALA A 409 -13.69 -24.98 -13.12
C ALA A 409 -13.06 -26.37 -12.87
N VAL A 410 -12.51 -26.60 -11.68
CA VAL A 410 -11.93 -27.87 -11.25
C VAL A 410 -13.02 -28.76 -10.63
N ASN A 411 -13.25 -29.98 -11.11
CA ASN A 411 -14.31 -30.85 -10.66
C ASN A 411 -15.63 -30.09 -10.39
N PRO A 412 -16.21 -29.42 -11.41
CA PRO A 412 -17.29 -28.47 -11.18
C PRO A 412 -18.53 -29.14 -10.60
N THR A 413 -19.15 -28.48 -9.61
CA THR A 413 -20.46 -28.86 -9.03
C THR A 413 -21.54 -27.86 -9.43
N SER A 414 -21.18 -26.84 -10.18
CA SER A 414 -22.09 -25.78 -10.63
C SER A 414 -22.03 -25.56 -12.13
N VAL A 415 -23.13 -25.06 -12.69
CA VAL A 415 -23.24 -24.63 -14.08
C VAL A 415 -22.18 -23.60 -14.41
N MET A 416 -21.96 -22.62 -13.50
CA MET A 416 -20.92 -21.60 -13.67
C MET A 416 -19.54 -22.23 -13.82
N GLY A 417 -19.17 -23.15 -12.93
CA GLY A 417 -17.89 -23.86 -12.99
C GLY A 417 -17.75 -24.71 -14.24
N ALA A 418 -18.79 -25.47 -14.59
CA ALA A 418 -18.83 -26.32 -15.80
C ALA A 418 -18.66 -25.45 -17.08
N THR A 419 -19.36 -24.33 -17.20
CA THR A 419 -19.21 -23.42 -18.35
C THR A 419 -17.81 -22.80 -18.44
N LYS A 420 -17.18 -22.50 -17.31
CA LYS A 420 -15.78 -22.02 -17.30
C LYS A 420 -14.81 -23.12 -17.73
N ARG A 421 -15.05 -24.38 -17.31
CA ARG A 421 -14.22 -25.51 -17.74
C ARG A 421 -14.34 -25.77 -19.25
N VAL A 422 -15.54 -25.69 -19.82
CA VAL A 422 -15.73 -25.78 -21.28
C VAL A 422 -14.99 -24.61 -21.99
N ALA A 423 -15.09 -23.40 -21.47
CA ALA A 423 -14.39 -22.24 -22.02
C ALA A 423 -12.86 -22.40 -21.99
N GLU A 424 -12.30 -23.02 -20.93
CA GLU A 424 -10.85 -23.37 -20.91
C GLU A 424 -10.48 -24.32 -22.04
N LYS A 425 -11.28 -25.40 -22.25
CA LYS A 425 -11.05 -26.36 -23.35
C LYS A 425 -11.12 -25.68 -24.72
N VAL A 426 -12.06 -24.76 -24.93
CA VAL A 426 -12.19 -23.96 -26.17
C VAL A 426 -10.94 -23.12 -26.40
N VAL A 427 -10.51 -22.36 -25.41
CA VAL A 427 -9.35 -21.45 -25.51
C VAL A 427 -8.06 -22.24 -25.77
N LEU A 428 -7.86 -23.35 -25.06
CA LEU A 428 -6.71 -24.24 -25.28
C LEU A 428 -6.65 -24.78 -26.72
N GLY A 429 -7.79 -25.20 -27.22
CA GLY A 429 -7.87 -25.72 -28.58
C GLY A 429 -7.55 -24.73 -29.67
N MET A 430 -7.75 -23.43 -29.42
CA MET A 430 -7.42 -22.39 -30.39
C MET A 430 -5.91 -22.31 -30.70
N ASN A 431 -5.02 -22.82 -29.83
CA ASN A 431 -3.58 -22.92 -30.10
C ASN A 431 -3.24 -23.83 -31.29
N HIS A 432 -4.12 -24.78 -31.63
CA HIS A 432 -3.94 -25.64 -32.79
C HIS A 432 -4.39 -24.97 -34.11
N THR A 433 -5.19 -23.90 -33.99
CA THR A 433 -5.81 -23.24 -35.15
C THR A 433 -5.09 -21.95 -35.51
N TYR A 434 -4.56 -21.22 -34.53
CA TYR A 434 -3.99 -19.89 -34.70
C TYR A 434 -2.59 -19.78 -34.08
N ASP A 435 -1.78 -18.86 -34.60
CA ASP A 435 -0.43 -18.55 -34.05
C ASP A 435 -0.49 -17.75 -32.73
N THR A 436 -1.67 -17.23 -32.37
CA THR A 436 -1.91 -16.53 -31.09
C THR A 436 -1.60 -17.45 -29.93
N LYS A 437 -0.85 -16.96 -28.93
CA LYS A 437 -0.57 -17.68 -27.69
C LYS A 437 -1.76 -17.58 -26.75
N PHE A 438 -2.57 -18.63 -26.71
CA PHE A 438 -3.72 -18.71 -25.80
C PHE A 438 -3.29 -19.31 -24.47
N ILE A 439 -3.50 -18.56 -23.38
CA ILE A 439 -3.07 -18.86 -22.02
C ILE A 439 -4.29 -18.75 -21.12
N THR A 440 -4.44 -19.67 -20.19
CA THR A 440 -5.49 -19.62 -19.16
C THR A 440 -4.87 -19.48 -17.78
N VAL A 441 -5.49 -18.67 -16.89
CA VAL A 441 -5.03 -18.48 -15.52
C VAL A 441 -6.17 -18.75 -14.55
N ARG A 442 -6.01 -19.77 -13.69
CA ARG A 442 -6.94 -20.16 -12.63
C ARG A 442 -6.51 -19.58 -11.29
N PHE A 443 -7.45 -19.04 -10.56
CA PHE A 443 -7.28 -18.67 -9.14
C PHE A 443 -8.62 -18.73 -8.41
N GLY A 444 -8.56 -18.72 -7.07
CA GLY A 444 -9.73 -18.78 -6.20
C GLY A 444 -10.42 -17.43 -6.00
N ASN A 445 -10.94 -17.21 -4.79
CA ASN A 445 -11.67 -15.98 -4.53
C ASN A 445 -10.71 -14.80 -4.37
N VAL A 446 -11.16 -13.60 -4.79
CA VAL A 446 -10.45 -12.35 -4.57
C VAL A 446 -11.23 -11.48 -3.60
N LEU A 447 -10.49 -10.88 -2.65
CA LEU A 447 -11.02 -10.06 -1.57
C LEU A 447 -11.72 -8.80 -2.11
N GLY A 448 -12.84 -8.43 -1.50
CA GLY A 448 -13.53 -7.19 -1.82
C GLY A 448 -14.14 -7.12 -3.23
N SER A 449 -14.13 -8.22 -4.01
CA SER A 449 -14.72 -8.22 -5.36
C SER A 449 -16.23 -7.96 -5.30
N ARG A 450 -16.78 -7.26 -6.30
CA ARG A 450 -18.20 -6.91 -6.37
C ARG A 450 -19.08 -8.16 -6.27
N GLY A 451 -20.06 -8.13 -5.34
CA GLY A 451 -20.98 -9.22 -5.08
C GLY A 451 -20.37 -10.44 -4.36
N SER A 452 -19.16 -10.31 -3.82
CA SER A 452 -18.55 -11.35 -2.97
C SER A 452 -19.00 -11.26 -1.51
N VAL A 453 -18.53 -12.20 -0.69
CA VAL A 453 -18.90 -12.35 0.72
C VAL A 453 -18.53 -11.12 1.57
N ILE A 454 -17.40 -10.47 1.35
CA ILE A 454 -16.96 -9.31 2.13
C ILE A 454 -17.90 -8.09 1.98
N PRO A 455 -18.24 -7.60 0.78
CA PRO A 455 -19.26 -6.57 0.64
C PRO A 455 -20.63 -6.95 1.22
N LEU A 456 -21.01 -8.22 1.17
CA LEU A 456 -22.25 -8.71 1.77
C LEU A 456 -22.19 -8.58 3.29
N PHE A 457 -21.16 -9.13 3.93
CA PHE A 457 -20.98 -9.06 5.37
C PHE A 457 -20.93 -7.62 5.87
N ARG A 458 -20.22 -6.73 5.16
CA ARG A 458 -20.19 -5.30 5.51
C ARG A 458 -21.59 -4.70 5.55
N LYS A 459 -22.41 -4.92 4.51
CA LYS A 459 -23.80 -4.44 4.47
C LYS A 459 -24.66 -5.03 5.58
N GLN A 460 -24.48 -6.30 5.91
CA GLN A 460 -25.22 -6.96 6.99
C GLN A 460 -24.82 -6.39 8.35
N ILE A 461 -23.54 -6.15 8.59
CA ILE A 461 -23.03 -5.53 9.83
C ILE A 461 -23.56 -4.09 9.95
N GLU A 462 -23.49 -3.29 8.89
CA GLU A 462 -24.03 -1.92 8.83
C GLU A 462 -25.55 -1.87 9.11
N ALA A 463 -26.26 -2.93 8.72
CA ALA A 463 -27.70 -3.07 8.99
C ALA A 463 -28.02 -3.60 10.40
N GLY A 464 -27.01 -3.91 11.24
CA GLY A 464 -27.20 -4.47 12.59
C GLY A 464 -27.32 -6.00 12.63
N GLY A 465 -26.99 -6.68 11.54
CA GLY A 465 -27.00 -8.16 11.42
C GLY A 465 -28.36 -8.72 11.01
N PRO A 466 -28.52 -10.08 11.02
CA PRO A 466 -27.46 -11.05 11.24
C PRO A 466 -26.49 -11.13 10.06
N VAL A 467 -25.24 -11.58 10.33
CA VAL A 467 -24.30 -12.00 9.29
C VAL A 467 -24.60 -13.44 8.91
N THR A 468 -24.84 -13.69 7.62
CA THR A 468 -25.23 -15.01 7.13
C THR A 468 -24.03 -15.75 6.54
N VAL A 469 -23.71 -16.91 7.11
CA VAL A 469 -22.67 -17.84 6.66
C VAL A 469 -23.34 -19.11 6.17
N THR A 470 -22.85 -19.67 5.08
CA THR A 470 -23.48 -20.85 4.47
C THR A 470 -23.32 -22.09 5.36
N ASP A 471 -22.08 -22.37 5.81
CA ASP A 471 -21.76 -23.52 6.66
C ASP A 471 -20.59 -23.19 7.61
N PRO A 472 -20.58 -23.69 8.87
CA PRO A 472 -19.50 -23.45 9.82
C PRO A 472 -18.12 -23.94 9.35
N GLU A 473 -18.06 -25.02 8.60
CA GLU A 473 -16.82 -25.62 8.11
C GLU A 473 -16.39 -25.13 6.73
N MET A 474 -17.20 -24.27 6.09
CA MET A 474 -16.89 -23.75 4.76
C MET A 474 -15.57 -22.99 4.75
N THR A 475 -14.67 -23.40 3.87
CA THR A 475 -13.41 -22.71 3.62
C THR A 475 -13.33 -22.18 2.19
N ARG A 476 -12.57 -21.10 2.00
CA ARG A 476 -12.24 -20.55 0.68
C ARG A 476 -10.80 -20.06 0.68
N TYR A 477 -10.18 -20.16 -0.47
CA TYR A 477 -8.93 -19.50 -0.73
C TYR A 477 -9.17 -18.03 -1.05
N PHE A 478 -8.33 -17.15 -0.53
CA PHE A 478 -8.42 -15.72 -0.82
C PHE A 478 -7.10 -15.15 -1.30
N MET A 479 -7.19 -14.19 -2.20
CA MET A 479 -6.09 -13.40 -2.73
C MET A 479 -6.54 -11.95 -2.84
N THR A 480 -5.63 -10.99 -2.78
CA THR A 480 -6.01 -9.59 -3.07
C THR A 480 -6.20 -9.39 -4.57
N ILE A 481 -7.05 -8.43 -4.95
CA ILE A 481 -7.28 -8.14 -6.39
C ILE A 481 -5.99 -7.67 -7.07
N PRO A 482 -5.18 -6.76 -6.47
CA PRO A 482 -3.88 -6.39 -7.04
C PRO A 482 -2.94 -7.59 -7.23
N GLU A 483 -2.82 -8.47 -6.23
CA GLU A 483 -1.98 -9.67 -6.29
C GLU A 483 -2.40 -10.58 -7.44
N ALA A 484 -3.70 -10.93 -7.53
CA ALA A 484 -4.23 -11.76 -8.61
C ALA A 484 -3.93 -11.15 -9.99
N SER A 485 -4.15 -9.85 -10.14
CA SER A 485 -3.92 -9.15 -11.41
C SER A 485 -2.44 -9.12 -11.79
N GLN A 486 -1.55 -8.93 -10.83
CA GLN A 486 -0.10 -8.99 -11.05
C GLN A 486 0.34 -10.36 -11.51
N LEU A 487 -0.13 -11.42 -10.86
CA LEU A 487 0.20 -12.80 -11.27
C LEU A 487 -0.39 -13.15 -12.64
N VAL A 488 -1.57 -12.63 -12.98
CA VAL A 488 -2.15 -12.79 -14.34
C VAL A 488 -1.25 -12.14 -15.40
N LEU A 489 -0.75 -10.92 -15.14
CA LEU A 489 0.20 -10.27 -16.06
C LEU A 489 1.51 -11.07 -16.17
N GLN A 490 2.01 -11.59 -15.06
CA GLN A 490 3.22 -12.40 -15.04
C GLN A 490 3.03 -13.74 -15.79
N ALA A 491 1.90 -14.42 -15.59
CA ALA A 491 1.53 -15.64 -16.33
C ALA A 491 1.45 -15.37 -17.84
N GLY A 492 0.83 -14.23 -18.22
CA GLY A 492 0.80 -13.77 -19.60
C GLY A 492 2.19 -13.54 -20.20
N ALA A 493 3.17 -13.07 -19.41
CA ALA A 493 4.54 -12.89 -19.85
C ALA A 493 5.29 -14.23 -20.03
N MET A 494 4.97 -15.23 -19.22
CA MET A 494 5.67 -16.52 -19.19
C MET A 494 5.13 -17.54 -20.21
N GLY A 495 3.83 -17.49 -20.52
CA GLY A 495 3.18 -18.49 -21.35
C GLY A 495 3.65 -18.44 -22.82
N ASN A 496 3.71 -19.61 -23.43
CA ASN A 496 4.07 -19.83 -24.83
C ASN A 496 2.89 -20.25 -25.70
N GLY A 497 1.73 -20.52 -25.06
CA GLY A 497 0.48 -20.96 -25.67
C GLY A 497 0.16 -22.41 -25.31
N GLY A 498 -1.08 -22.66 -24.86
CA GLY A 498 -1.56 -23.97 -24.46
C GLY A 498 -1.49 -24.25 -22.95
N GLU A 499 -0.96 -23.32 -22.15
CA GLU A 499 -0.83 -23.54 -20.72
C GLU A 499 -2.08 -23.13 -19.94
N VAL A 500 -2.34 -23.86 -18.85
CA VAL A 500 -3.23 -23.43 -17.77
C VAL A 500 -2.39 -23.18 -16.53
N PHE A 501 -2.21 -21.94 -16.19
CA PHE A 501 -1.51 -21.54 -14.99
C PHE A 501 -2.43 -21.50 -13.79
N LEU A 502 -1.89 -21.92 -12.65
CA LEU A 502 -2.53 -21.90 -11.34
C LEU A 502 -1.79 -20.93 -10.45
N LEU A 503 -2.52 -20.03 -9.83
CA LEU A 503 -1.92 -19.12 -8.87
C LEU A 503 -1.88 -19.77 -7.48
N ASP A 504 -0.76 -19.59 -6.77
CA ASP A 504 -0.64 -20.00 -5.38
C ASP A 504 -1.66 -19.25 -4.52
N MET A 505 -2.63 -19.97 -4.01
CA MET A 505 -3.71 -19.38 -3.20
C MET A 505 -3.39 -19.34 -1.70
N GLY A 506 -2.23 -19.88 -1.26
CA GLY A 506 -1.89 -19.99 0.16
C GLY A 506 -2.85 -20.90 0.92
N GLU A 507 -3.03 -20.63 2.22
CA GLU A 507 -3.89 -21.43 3.08
C GLU A 507 -5.38 -21.06 2.94
N PRO A 508 -6.29 -22.05 3.05
CA PRO A 508 -7.72 -21.79 3.02
C PRO A 508 -8.21 -21.13 4.32
N VAL A 509 -9.13 -20.19 4.20
CA VAL A 509 -9.70 -19.42 5.32
C VAL A 509 -11.13 -19.87 5.58
N LYS A 510 -11.48 -20.14 6.86
CA LYS A 510 -12.88 -20.41 7.26
C LYS A 510 -13.72 -19.14 7.12
N ILE A 511 -14.87 -19.27 6.43
CA ILE A 511 -15.78 -18.12 6.19
C ILE A 511 -16.37 -17.60 7.50
N VAL A 512 -16.58 -18.46 8.49
CA VAL A 512 -17.07 -18.06 9.81
C VAL A 512 -16.05 -17.20 10.56
N ASP A 513 -14.74 -17.47 10.42
CA ASP A 513 -13.71 -16.67 11.08
C ASP A 513 -13.52 -15.33 10.36
N LEU A 514 -13.65 -15.31 9.04
CA LEU A 514 -13.75 -14.08 8.27
C LEU A 514 -14.91 -13.20 8.76
N ALA A 515 -16.10 -13.78 8.98
CA ALA A 515 -17.27 -13.08 9.51
C ALA A 515 -17.01 -12.50 10.90
N LYS A 516 -16.44 -13.30 11.82
CA LYS A 516 -16.07 -12.85 13.17
C LYS A 516 -15.08 -11.67 13.13
N ASN A 517 -14.06 -11.77 12.30
CA ASN A 517 -13.05 -10.71 12.16
C ASN A 517 -13.66 -9.42 11.62
N MET A 518 -14.55 -9.50 10.62
CA MET A 518 -15.24 -8.33 10.08
C MET A 518 -16.17 -7.67 11.11
N ILE A 519 -16.88 -8.44 11.92
CA ILE A 519 -17.72 -7.92 13.01
C ILE A 519 -16.84 -7.17 14.03
N ARG A 520 -15.71 -7.77 14.45
CA ARG A 520 -14.76 -7.14 15.38
C ARG A 520 -14.14 -5.86 14.82
N LEU A 521 -13.70 -5.87 13.54
CA LEU A 521 -13.17 -4.69 12.88
C LEU A 521 -14.20 -3.54 12.78
N SER A 522 -15.50 -3.88 12.79
CA SER A 522 -16.58 -2.90 12.84
C SER A 522 -16.91 -2.41 14.26
N GLY A 523 -16.17 -2.85 15.28
CA GLY A 523 -16.34 -2.44 16.69
C GLY A 523 -17.45 -3.19 17.43
N PHE A 524 -17.91 -4.32 16.90
CA PHE A 524 -18.96 -5.15 17.50
C PHE A 524 -18.42 -6.49 17.99
N GLU A 525 -19.13 -7.13 18.93
CA GLU A 525 -18.79 -8.44 19.45
C GLU A 525 -19.62 -9.54 18.74
N PRO A 526 -18.96 -10.55 18.11
CA PRO A 526 -19.67 -11.64 17.43
C PRO A 526 -20.61 -12.40 18.37
N ASN A 527 -21.81 -12.69 17.90
CA ASN A 527 -22.89 -13.39 18.60
C ASN A 527 -23.45 -12.68 19.85
N LYS A 528 -22.93 -11.51 20.19
CA LYS A 528 -23.48 -10.66 21.27
C LYS A 528 -24.16 -9.42 20.67
N ASP A 529 -23.44 -8.63 19.90
CA ASP A 529 -23.95 -7.44 19.22
C ASP A 529 -24.51 -7.81 17.83
N ILE A 530 -23.77 -8.62 17.08
CA ILE A 530 -24.13 -9.10 15.74
C ILE A 530 -24.16 -10.64 15.73
N ARG A 531 -25.31 -11.23 15.44
CA ARG A 531 -25.46 -12.70 15.31
C ARG A 531 -24.86 -13.20 14.00
N ILE A 532 -24.28 -14.41 14.05
CA ILE A 532 -23.89 -15.16 12.86
C ILE A 532 -24.92 -16.30 12.70
N GLU A 533 -25.59 -16.34 11.55
CA GLU A 533 -26.59 -17.34 11.22
C GLU A 533 -26.10 -18.25 10.08
N PHE A 534 -26.37 -19.55 10.21
CA PHE A 534 -26.00 -20.53 9.20
C PHE A 534 -27.21 -20.85 8.32
N THR A 535 -27.04 -20.68 7.00
CA THR A 535 -28.15 -20.77 6.03
C THR A 535 -28.23 -22.11 5.29
N GLY A 536 -27.25 -22.98 5.43
CA GLY A 536 -27.08 -24.19 4.63
C GLY A 536 -26.44 -23.95 3.27
N LEU A 537 -25.89 -24.99 2.67
CA LEU A 537 -25.26 -24.94 1.34
C LEU A 537 -26.31 -24.62 0.27
N ARG A 538 -25.93 -23.75 -0.68
CA ARG A 538 -26.75 -23.40 -1.83
C ARG A 538 -26.48 -24.40 -2.99
N PRO A 539 -27.43 -24.61 -3.92
CA PRO A 539 -27.19 -25.44 -5.10
C PRO A 539 -25.91 -25.00 -5.84
N GLY A 540 -25.10 -25.99 -6.22
CA GLY A 540 -23.83 -25.76 -6.93
C GLY A 540 -22.66 -25.26 -6.07
N GLU A 541 -22.83 -25.06 -4.77
CA GLU A 541 -21.72 -24.65 -3.88
C GLU A 541 -21.00 -25.87 -3.28
N LYS A 542 -19.66 -25.77 -3.25
CA LYS A 542 -18.79 -26.72 -2.55
C LYS A 542 -18.52 -26.27 -1.12
N LEU A 543 -18.38 -27.23 -0.20
CA LEU A 543 -17.88 -26.94 1.14
C LEU A 543 -16.41 -26.49 1.11
N TYR A 544 -15.59 -27.16 0.31
CA TYR A 544 -14.17 -26.90 0.07
C TYR A 544 -13.91 -26.75 -1.42
N GLU A 545 -13.08 -25.80 -1.81
CA GLU A 545 -12.66 -25.62 -3.21
C GLU A 545 -11.33 -26.31 -3.49
N GLU A 546 -11.19 -26.83 -4.71
CA GLU A 546 -10.00 -27.52 -5.17
C GLU A 546 -9.28 -26.67 -6.23
N LEU A 547 -7.95 -26.64 -6.19
CA LEU A 547 -7.16 -25.93 -7.18
C LEU A 547 -6.81 -26.81 -8.39
N LEU A 548 -6.81 -28.15 -8.20
CA LEU A 548 -6.44 -29.16 -9.18
C LEU A 548 -7.38 -30.34 -9.12
N THR A 549 -7.57 -31.06 -10.24
CA THR A 549 -8.17 -32.38 -10.24
C THR A 549 -7.15 -33.45 -9.85
N ALA A 550 -7.61 -34.60 -9.37
CA ALA A 550 -6.72 -35.74 -9.04
C ALA A 550 -5.89 -36.26 -10.24
N GLY A 551 -6.31 -35.99 -11.48
CA GLY A 551 -5.60 -36.34 -12.72
C GLY A 551 -4.69 -35.23 -13.27
N GLU A 552 -4.82 -33.99 -12.78
CA GLU A 552 -3.97 -32.88 -13.19
C GLU A 552 -2.70 -32.84 -12.30
N GLY A 553 -1.54 -33.21 -12.86
CA GLY A 553 -0.25 -32.93 -12.22
C GLY A 553 0.09 -31.45 -12.24
N THR A 554 0.99 -31.02 -11.35
CA THR A 554 1.55 -29.66 -11.39
C THR A 554 3.01 -29.66 -11.75
N ASN A 555 3.39 -28.77 -12.68
CA ASN A 555 4.76 -28.44 -12.96
C ASN A 555 5.10 -27.10 -12.27
N THR A 556 6.31 -27.03 -11.69
CA THR A 556 6.83 -25.76 -11.18
C THR A 556 7.24 -24.88 -12.35
N THR A 557 6.98 -23.58 -12.24
CA THR A 557 7.44 -22.60 -13.21
C THR A 557 8.65 -21.81 -12.72
N THR A 558 9.15 -20.89 -13.52
CA THR A 558 10.21 -19.95 -13.10
C THR A 558 9.75 -18.99 -12.01
N HIS A 559 8.44 -18.87 -11.76
CA HIS A 559 7.87 -18.01 -10.74
C HIS A 559 7.30 -18.85 -9.60
N LYS A 560 7.75 -18.58 -8.35
CA LYS A 560 7.43 -19.39 -7.16
C LYS A 560 5.92 -19.51 -6.85
N LYS A 561 5.12 -18.52 -7.27
CA LYS A 561 3.66 -18.46 -7.00
C LYS A 561 2.80 -18.76 -8.23
N ILE A 562 3.38 -19.26 -9.30
CA ILE A 562 2.66 -19.68 -10.52
C ILE A 562 3.06 -21.12 -10.83
N PHE A 563 2.08 -21.99 -10.89
CA PHE A 563 2.23 -23.40 -11.27
C PHE A 563 1.57 -23.63 -12.62
N GLU A 564 1.94 -24.67 -13.33
CA GLU A 564 1.33 -25.08 -14.59
C GLU A 564 0.60 -26.39 -14.39
N ALA A 565 -0.67 -26.46 -14.80
CA ALA A 565 -1.44 -27.69 -14.80
C ALA A 565 -1.08 -28.54 -16.01
N ALA A 566 -0.80 -29.82 -15.80
CA ALA A 566 -0.69 -30.80 -16.88
C ALA A 566 -2.10 -31.19 -17.33
N LEU A 567 -2.53 -30.71 -18.49
CA LEU A 567 -3.85 -30.96 -19.04
C LEU A 567 -3.80 -32.07 -20.08
N GLU A 568 -4.92 -32.83 -20.20
CA GLU A 568 -5.15 -33.73 -21.31
C GLU A 568 -5.46 -32.95 -22.58
N ASP A 569 -4.96 -33.43 -23.71
CA ASP A 569 -5.27 -32.89 -25.02
C ASP A 569 -6.76 -33.10 -25.36
N VAL A 570 -7.39 -32.12 -26.00
CA VAL A 570 -8.81 -32.11 -26.30
C VAL A 570 -9.03 -32.19 -27.80
N ASP A 571 -9.79 -33.20 -28.27
CA ASP A 571 -10.26 -33.27 -29.65
C ASP A 571 -11.17 -32.06 -29.96
N GLN A 572 -10.66 -31.16 -30.78
CA GLN A 572 -11.34 -29.91 -31.11
C GLN A 572 -12.56 -30.07 -32.00
N GLU A 573 -12.54 -31.08 -32.90
CA GLU A 573 -13.71 -31.38 -33.74
C GLU A 573 -14.85 -31.96 -32.91
N TRP A 574 -14.51 -32.81 -31.97
CA TRP A 574 -15.48 -33.35 -31.01
C TRP A 574 -16.05 -32.21 -30.15
N LEU A 575 -15.20 -31.40 -29.54
CA LEU A 575 -15.62 -30.31 -28.67
C LEU A 575 -16.54 -29.31 -29.42
N SER A 576 -16.21 -28.97 -30.65
CA SER A 576 -17.03 -28.06 -31.45
C SER A 576 -18.41 -28.60 -31.72
N ARG A 577 -18.51 -29.90 -32.07
CA ARG A 577 -19.81 -30.60 -32.25
C ARG A 577 -20.64 -30.65 -30.96
N GLU A 578 -19.98 -30.90 -29.83
CA GLU A 578 -20.69 -30.94 -28.54
C GLU A 578 -21.19 -29.54 -28.15
N ILE A 579 -20.42 -28.45 -28.42
CA ILE A 579 -20.86 -27.07 -28.15
C ILE A 579 -22.07 -26.72 -29.02
N GLU A 580 -22.13 -27.13 -30.28
CA GLU A 580 -23.29 -26.89 -31.16
C GLU A 580 -24.58 -27.52 -30.68
N ARG A 581 -24.51 -28.55 -29.82
CA ARG A 581 -25.71 -29.15 -29.21
C ARG A 581 -26.45 -28.15 -28.31
N PHE A 582 -25.79 -27.17 -27.74
CA PHE A 582 -26.46 -26.13 -26.95
C PHE A 582 -27.48 -25.33 -27.77
N ASP A 583 -27.28 -25.19 -29.11
CA ASP A 583 -28.21 -24.49 -29.98
C ASP A 583 -29.56 -25.17 -30.09
N THR A 584 -29.61 -26.46 -29.77
CA THR A 584 -30.83 -27.29 -29.78
C THR A 584 -31.51 -27.41 -28.42
N CYS A 585 -30.84 -26.98 -27.34
CA CYS A 585 -31.37 -27.04 -25.97
C CYS A 585 -32.59 -26.12 -25.81
N LYS A 586 -33.66 -26.66 -25.27
CA LYS A 586 -34.91 -25.95 -24.99
C LYS A 586 -35.17 -25.73 -23.51
N THR A 587 -34.56 -26.56 -22.68
CA THR A 587 -34.75 -26.54 -21.22
C THR A 587 -33.39 -26.41 -20.51
N ASP A 588 -33.43 -25.99 -19.26
CA ASP A 588 -32.24 -25.95 -18.41
C ASP A 588 -31.63 -27.33 -18.19
N ILE A 589 -32.47 -28.37 -18.14
CA ILE A 589 -32.05 -29.78 -18.01
C ILE A 589 -31.26 -30.21 -19.24
N ASP A 590 -31.70 -29.83 -20.46
CA ASP A 590 -30.95 -30.13 -21.69
C ASP A 590 -29.53 -29.54 -21.63
N VAL A 591 -29.40 -28.31 -21.14
CA VAL A 591 -28.09 -27.61 -20.98
C VAL A 591 -27.22 -28.34 -19.97
N ILE A 592 -27.78 -28.78 -18.83
CA ILE A 592 -27.03 -29.51 -17.80
C ILE A 592 -26.53 -30.85 -18.36
N ASN A 593 -27.37 -31.59 -19.08
CA ASN A 593 -26.97 -32.84 -19.70
C ASN A 593 -25.82 -32.66 -20.71
N VAL A 594 -25.89 -31.66 -21.57
CA VAL A 594 -24.80 -31.36 -22.52
C VAL A 594 -23.52 -30.96 -21.77
N LEU A 595 -23.61 -30.19 -20.70
CA LEU A 595 -22.44 -29.85 -19.85
C LEU A 595 -21.82 -31.10 -19.23
N GLN A 596 -22.63 -32.07 -18.76
CA GLN A 596 -22.16 -33.36 -18.20
C GLN A 596 -21.46 -34.21 -19.27
N ASP A 597 -21.99 -34.24 -20.50
CA ASP A 597 -21.37 -34.98 -21.60
C ASP A 597 -19.98 -34.39 -21.96
N ILE A 598 -19.85 -33.07 -21.96
CA ILE A 598 -18.57 -32.38 -22.27
C ILE A 598 -17.59 -32.48 -21.08
N ILE A 599 -18.09 -32.40 -19.85
CA ILE A 599 -17.30 -32.39 -18.61
C ILE A 599 -17.78 -33.56 -17.72
N PRO A 600 -17.24 -34.77 -17.89
CA PRO A 600 -17.68 -35.95 -17.10
C PRO A 600 -17.50 -35.81 -15.58
N THR A 601 -16.60 -34.88 -15.15
CA THR A 601 -16.38 -34.55 -13.73
C THR A 601 -17.40 -33.54 -13.17
N TYR A 602 -18.34 -33.04 -14.00
CA TYR A 602 -19.40 -32.16 -13.54
C TYR A 602 -20.49 -32.96 -12.81
N ASP A 603 -20.63 -32.71 -11.52
CA ASP A 603 -21.65 -33.34 -10.66
C ASP A 603 -22.63 -32.26 -10.14
N PRO A 604 -23.78 -32.06 -10.81
CA PRO A 604 -24.79 -31.09 -10.40
C PRO A 604 -25.53 -31.51 -9.11
N ASN A 605 -25.41 -32.76 -8.65
CA ASN A 605 -26.13 -33.33 -7.50
C ASN A 605 -25.22 -33.44 -6.25
N HIS A 606 -24.04 -32.90 -6.27
CA HIS A 606 -23.04 -33.03 -5.20
C HIS A 606 -23.54 -32.63 -3.80
N ASN A 607 -24.60 -31.84 -3.71
CA ASN A 607 -25.14 -31.29 -2.45
C ASN A 607 -26.59 -31.73 -2.19
N VAL A 608 -27.07 -32.79 -2.80
CA VAL A 608 -28.43 -33.36 -2.56
C VAL A 608 -28.35 -34.52 -1.56
#